data_479c39d49fbea01db43051e4d291da46
#
_entry.id   479c39d49fbea01db43051e4d291da46
#
_cell.length_a   1.000
_cell.length_b   1.000
_cell.length_c   1.000
_cell.angle_alpha   90.00
_cell.angle_beta   90.00
_cell.angle_gamma   90.00
#
_symmetry.space_group_name_H-M   'P 1'
#
loop_
_entity.id
_entity.type
_entity.pdbx_description
1 polymer ?
#
loop_
_entity_poly.entity_id
_entity_poly.type
_entity_poly.pdbx_seq_one_letter_code
_entity_poly.pdbx_strand_id
1 'polypeptide(L)'
;MMVKTAQMAADGMSANAAMNARLGLRGKSGQGLDRTLLMGVLNVTEDSFSDGGLWLNPQAAVKHAFDMAQQGADLIDIGAESTRPGSHRIPADLEEERIGTVVSSLRSEGFELPLSIDTTRASVARAALEAGADVINDVSGGQLDPDLPALVAQVGCPYIVQDWRGWLTTGAGASSARREVVQGRMSQSQNQNGQDPVRIDHEPDLVQQVREELRREVEAVLAAGVRQDQIIIDPGLGFSKPGEGTNLPLIAALDLFQASGYPVLVGASRKRFIVDMADRFGGSAAMPETGLTLAGRDAVTAGLTALIAEGGAWAVRVHEISGNRGALIAGARLREYDRRKTRNEVK
;
A
#
# COMPACT_ATOMS: atom_id res chain seq x y z
N MET A 1 -25.93 10.39 -3.01
CA MET A 1 -24.63 9.80 -2.73
C MET A 1 -24.64 8.80 -1.56
N MET A 2 -25.61 8.84 -0.64
CA MET A 2 -25.77 7.91 0.49
C MET A 2 -26.44 6.55 0.18
N VAL A 3 -26.93 6.32 -1.02
CA VAL A 3 -27.84 5.18 -1.30
C VAL A 3 -27.13 3.84 -1.53
N LYS A 4 -25.83 3.82 -1.95
CA LYS A 4 -25.11 2.55 -2.20
C LYS A 4 -24.30 2.04 -1.02
N THR A 5 -23.82 2.90 -0.14
CA THR A 5 -23.27 2.47 1.17
C THR A 5 -24.34 1.76 2.00
N ALA A 6 -25.61 2.14 1.84
CA ALA A 6 -26.74 1.46 2.46
C ALA A 6 -26.99 0.04 1.91
N GLN A 7 -26.69 -0.23 0.63
CA GLN A 7 -26.90 -1.55 0.04
C GLN A 7 -25.87 -2.57 0.53
N MET A 8 -24.59 -2.16 0.68
CA MET A 8 -23.53 -3.05 1.24
C MET A 8 -23.72 -3.29 2.75
N ALA A 9 -24.25 -2.27 3.48
CA ALA A 9 -24.63 -2.42 4.88
C ALA A 9 -25.89 -3.30 5.07
N ALA A 10 -26.76 -3.39 4.06
CA ALA A 10 -27.95 -4.24 4.08
C ALA A 10 -27.61 -5.75 4.04
N ASP A 11 -26.46 -6.12 3.47
CA ASP A 11 -25.97 -7.51 3.43
C ASP A 11 -25.12 -7.88 4.65
N GLY A 12 -24.88 -6.96 5.59
CA GLY A 12 -24.11 -7.19 6.82
C GLY A 12 -22.62 -7.46 6.61
N MET A 13 -22.09 -7.18 5.41
CA MET A 13 -20.70 -7.43 5.04
C MET A 13 -19.84 -6.17 5.25
N SER A 14 -18.64 -6.33 5.85
CA SER A 14 -17.68 -5.23 5.97
C SER A 14 -17.10 -4.84 4.60
N ALA A 15 -16.59 -3.60 4.45
CA ALA A 15 -15.92 -3.15 3.23
C ALA A 15 -14.75 -4.08 2.86
N ASN A 16 -13.98 -4.54 3.85
CA ASN A 16 -12.90 -5.50 3.66
C ASN A 16 -13.41 -6.82 3.09
N ALA A 17 -14.45 -7.39 3.68
CA ALA A 17 -15.02 -8.67 3.22
C ALA A 17 -15.61 -8.55 1.80
N ALA A 18 -16.23 -7.43 1.48
CA ALA A 18 -16.75 -7.16 0.13
C ALA A 18 -15.63 -7.09 -0.91
N MET A 19 -14.53 -6.39 -0.61
CA MET A 19 -13.35 -6.33 -1.48
C MET A 19 -12.70 -7.71 -1.63
N ASN A 20 -12.56 -8.47 -0.54
CA ASN A 20 -11.98 -9.81 -0.57
C ASN A 20 -12.84 -10.78 -1.39
N ALA A 21 -14.16 -10.69 -1.30
CA ALA A 21 -15.07 -11.46 -2.15
C ALA A 21 -14.92 -11.12 -3.64
N ARG A 22 -14.70 -9.84 -3.96
CA ARG A 22 -14.44 -9.36 -5.32
C ARG A 22 -13.14 -9.92 -5.90
N LEU A 23 -12.11 -10.06 -5.07
CA LEU A 23 -10.83 -10.69 -5.42
C LEU A 23 -10.87 -12.24 -5.39
N GLY A 24 -12.03 -12.85 -5.20
CA GLY A 24 -12.15 -14.30 -5.09
C GLY A 24 -11.65 -14.88 -3.76
N LEU A 25 -11.20 -14.06 -2.83
CA LEU A 25 -10.69 -14.47 -1.53
C LEU A 25 -11.85 -14.75 -0.58
N ARG A 26 -12.27 -16.01 -0.50
CA ARG A 26 -13.47 -16.43 0.23
C ARG A 26 -13.10 -17.33 1.40
N GLY A 27 -13.83 -17.15 2.51
CA GLY A 27 -13.77 -18.04 3.65
C GLY A 27 -14.61 -19.30 3.45
N LYS A 28 -14.61 -20.18 4.48
CA LYS A 28 -15.38 -21.45 4.49
C LYS A 28 -16.89 -21.24 4.29
N SER A 29 -17.43 -20.08 4.64
CA SER A 29 -18.83 -19.70 4.45
C SER A 29 -19.18 -19.25 3.03
N GLY A 30 -18.19 -19.15 2.12
CA GLY A 30 -18.35 -18.60 0.77
C GLY A 30 -18.39 -17.07 0.72
N GLN A 31 -18.42 -16.38 1.87
CA GLN A 31 -18.29 -14.92 1.96
C GLN A 31 -16.82 -14.50 1.85
N GLY A 32 -16.56 -13.23 1.52
CA GLY A 32 -15.21 -12.68 1.54
C GLY A 32 -14.56 -12.85 2.92
N LEU A 33 -13.25 -13.05 2.93
CA LEU A 33 -12.48 -13.15 4.18
C LEU A 33 -12.63 -11.86 5.00
N ASP A 34 -13.05 -11.96 6.25
CA ASP A 34 -13.17 -10.80 7.18
C ASP A 34 -11.95 -10.76 8.13
N ARG A 35 -10.76 -10.67 7.53
CA ARG A 35 -9.49 -10.46 8.24
C ARG A 35 -8.57 -9.59 7.39
N THR A 36 -7.55 -9.03 8.01
CA THR A 36 -6.45 -8.37 7.29
C THR A 36 -5.74 -9.37 6.37
N LEU A 37 -5.43 -8.95 5.14
CA LEU A 37 -4.69 -9.72 4.15
C LEU A 37 -3.18 -9.44 4.26
N LEU A 38 -2.37 -10.38 3.76
CA LEU A 38 -0.93 -10.26 3.63
C LEU A 38 -0.56 -10.09 2.16
N MET A 39 -0.16 -8.87 1.76
CA MET A 39 0.28 -8.51 0.41
C MET A 39 1.81 -8.59 0.35
N GLY A 40 2.32 -9.52 -0.43
CA GLY A 40 3.76 -9.68 -0.66
C GLY A 40 4.28 -8.73 -1.74
N VAL A 41 5.43 -8.08 -1.50
CA VAL A 41 6.07 -7.18 -2.46
C VAL A 41 7.04 -7.95 -3.35
N LEU A 42 6.84 -7.88 -4.66
CA LEU A 42 7.72 -8.44 -5.69
C LEU A 42 8.28 -7.32 -6.56
N ASN A 43 9.53 -6.89 -6.28
CA ASN A 43 10.20 -5.86 -7.07
C ASN A 43 11.00 -6.49 -8.20
N VAL A 44 10.67 -6.13 -9.45
CA VAL A 44 11.37 -6.54 -10.68
C VAL A 44 12.25 -5.38 -11.16
N THR A 45 13.15 -4.88 -10.29
CA THR A 45 14.00 -3.71 -10.52
C THR A 45 15.49 -4.06 -10.48
N GLU A 46 16.31 -3.30 -11.22
CA GLU A 46 17.78 -3.44 -11.21
C GLU A 46 18.38 -3.10 -9.84
N ASP A 47 17.77 -2.14 -9.14
CA ASP A 47 18.24 -1.58 -7.86
C ASP A 47 17.57 -2.19 -6.64
N SER A 48 17.05 -3.42 -6.70
CA SER A 48 16.46 -4.05 -5.52
C SER A 48 17.53 -4.32 -4.45
N PHE A 49 18.01 -3.24 -3.81
CA PHE A 49 19.01 -3.25 -2.72
C PHE A 49 18.62 -4.15 -1.54
N SER A 50 17.35 -4.41 -1.36
CA SER A 50 16.87 -5.36 -0.36
C SER A 50 17.08 -6.83 -0.80
N ASP A 51 17.10 -7.10 -2.12
CA ASP A 51 17.09 -8.45 -2.67
C ASP A 51 18.17 -8.66 -3.75
N GLY A 52 19.12 -7.69 -3.92
CA GLY A 52 20.34 -7.85 -4.74
C GLY A 52 20.14 -7.96 -6.24
N GLY A 53 19.05 -7.41 -6.82
CA GLY A 53 18.78 -7.53 -8.27
C GLY A 53 18.40 -8.94 -8.72
N LEU A 54 18.09 -9.84 -7.77
CA LEU A 54 17.84 -11.26 -8.05
C LEU A 54 16.62 -11.52 -8.95
N TRP A 55 15.69 -10.57 -9.02
CA TRP A 55 14.37 -10.76 -9.66
C TRP A 55 14.24 -10.13 -11.04
N LEU A 56 15.33 -9.63 -11.64
CA LEU A 56 15.35 -9.26 -13.07
C LEU A 56 15.17 -10.45 -14.00
N ASN A 57 15.52 -11.66 -13.54
CA ASN A 57 15.20 -12.87 -14.24
C ASN A 57 13.73 -13.22 -14.00
N PRO A 58 12.86 -13.23 -15.02
CA PRO A 58 11.43 -13.54 -14.87
C PRO A 58 11.17 -14.86 -14.14
N GLN A 59 11.99 -15.89 -14.37
CA GLN A 59 11.84 -17.19 -13.70
C GLN A 59 12.13 -17.09 -12.20
N ALA A 60 13.11 -16.27 -11.79
CA ALA A 60 13.38 -16.04 -10.38
C ALA A 60 12.25 -15.26 -9.72
N ALA A 61 11.68 -14.25 -10.39
CA ALA A 61 10.52 -13.50 -9.91
C ALA A 61 9.30 -14.40 -9.75
N VAL A 62 9.02 -15.25 -10.74
CA VAL A 62 7.93 -16.24 -10.70
C VAL A 62 8.12 -17.19 -9.52
N LYS A 63 9.30 -17.80 -9.39
CA LYS A 63 9.60 -18.67 -8.25
C LYS A 63 9.38 -17.97 -6.91
N HIS A 64 9.84 -16.73 -6.77
CA HIS A 64 9.65 -15.97 -5.53
C HIS A 64 8.19 -15.70 -5.21
N ALA A 65 7.35 -15.41 -6.20
CA ALA A 65 5.90 -15.28 -6.02
C ALA A 65 5.27 -16.57 -5.48
N PHE A 66 5.65 -17.74 -6.04
CA PHE A 66 5.21 -19.03 -5.51
C PHE A 66 5.72 -19.29 -4.10
N ASP A 67 6.97 -18.96 -3.79
CA ASP A 67 7.53 -19.07 -2.44
C ASP A 67 6.76 -18.19 -1.44
N MET A 68 6.42 -16.94 -1.81
CA MET A 68 5.57 -16.07 -0.98
C MET A 68 4.17 -16.64 -0.77
N ALA A 69 3.56 -17.21 -1.81
CA ALA A 69 2.26 -17.86 -1.71
C ALA A 69 2.30 -19.06 -0.75
N GLN A 70 3.33 -19.90 -0.81
CA GLN A 70 3.55 -21.03 0.09
C GLN A 70 3.77 -20.57 1.54
N GLN A 71 4.45 -19.44 1.75
CA GLN A 71 4.62 -18.82 3.06
C GLN A 71 3.33 -18.19 3.59
N GLY A 72 2.33 -17.99 2.72
CA GLY A 72 0.97 -17.58 3.07
C GLY A 72 0.67 -16.13 2.80
N ALA A 73 1.26 -15.55 1.78
CA ALA A 73 0.72 -14.34 1.17
C ALA A 73 -0.70 -14.60 0.65
N ASP A 74 -1.55 -13.59 0.69
CA ASP A 74 -2.92 -13.63 0.16
C ASP A 74 -3.01 -13.03 -1.25
N LEU A 75 -2.09 -12.12 -1.58
CA LEU A 75 -1.93 -11.48 -2.88
C LEU A 75 -0.48 -11.01 -3.05
N ILE A 76 -0.07 -10.74 -4.29
CA ILE A 76 1.28 -10.27 -4.61
C ILE A 76 1.19 -8.92 -5.31
N ASP A 77 2.02 -7.96 -4.91
CA ASP A 77 2.15 -6.64 -5.52
C ASP A 77 3.46 -6.55 -6.31
N ILE A 78 3.35 -6.41 -7.63
CA ILE A 78 4.46 -6.46 -8.58
C ILE A 78 4.78 -5.05 -9.04
N GLY A 79 6.04 -4.61 -8.84
CA GLY A 79 6.53 -3.33 -9.30
C GLY A 79 7.83 -3.46 -10.08
N ALA A 80 7.93 -2.82 -11.24
CA ALA A 80 9.15 -2.80 -12.07
C ALA A 80 9.89 -1.45 -12.00
N GLU A 81 9.32 -0.46 -11.36
CA GLU A 81 9.92 0.85 -11.13
C GLU A 81 10.16 1.06 -9.62
N SER A 82 11.32 1.59 -9.25
CA SER A 82 11.59 1.93 -7.85
C SER A 82 10.83 3.20 -7.46
N THR A 83 9.99 3.08 -6.45
CA THR A 83 9.26 4.23 -5.88
C THR A 83 10.00 4.92 -4.73
N ARG A 84 11.32 4.63 -4.54
CA ARG A 84 12.14 5.25 -3.49
C ARG A 84 12.46 6.71 -3.84
N PRO A 85 12.55 7.61 -2.85
CA PRO A 85 13.01 8.97 -3.09
C PRO A 85 14.37 9.00 -3.80
N GLY A 86 14.46 9.73 -4.92
CA GLY A 86 15.69 9.84 -5.71
C GLY A 86 15.92 8.74 -6.74
N SER A 87 15.03 7.78 -6.88
CA SER A 87 15.08 6.80 -7.97
C SER A 87 14.77 7.45 -9.32
N HIS A 88 15.41 6.94 -10.37
CA HIS A 88 15.10 7.36 -11.73
C HIS A 88 13.97 6.51 -12.30
N ARG A 89 13.05 7.14 -13.01
CA ARG A 89 11.99 6.45 -13.73
C ARG A 89 12.59 5.70 -14.92
N ILE A 90 12.19 4.44 -15.10
CA ILE A 90 12.53 3.67 -16.29
C ILE A 90 11.61 4.04 -17.47
N PRO A 91 12.00 3.78 -18.75
CA PRO A 91 11.13 3.90 -19.90
C PRO A 91 9.84 3.08 -19.73
N ALA A 92 8.72 3.59 -20.24
CA ALA A 92 7.42 2.93 -20.08
C ALA A 92 7.37 1.56 -20.77
N ASP A 93 7.94 1.45 -21.96
CA ASP A 93 8.06 0.21 -22.72
C ASP A 93 8.83 -0.88 -21.96
N LEU A 94 9.90 -0.51 -21.26
CA LEU A 94 10.65 -1.43 -20.41
C LEU A 94 9.85 -1.88 -19.18
N GLU A 95 9.07 -0.96 -18.56
CA GLU A 95 8.19 -1.30 -17.46
C GLU A 95 7.07 -2.25 -17.92
N GLU A 96 6.45 -1.98 -19.08
CA GLU A 96 5.42 -2.83 -19.70
C GLU A 96 5.96 -4.25 -19.99
N GLU A 97 7.15 -4.34 -20.60
CA GLU A 97 7.79 -5.63 -20.91
C GLU A 97 8.04 -6.45 -19.64
N ARG A 98 8.63 -5.84 -18.60
CA ARG A 98 8.96 -6.51 -17.34
C ARG A 98 7.70 -7.03 -16.64
N ILE A 99 6.71 -6.15 -16.45
CA ILE A 99 5.45 -6.49 -15.79
C ILE A 99 4.67 -7.52 -16.60
N GLY A 100 4.46 -7.29 -17.89
CA GLY A 100 3.72 -8.18 -18.76
C GLY A 100 4.32 -9.59 -18.80
N THR A 101 5.65 -9.70 -18.88
CA THR A 101 6.35 -10.98 -18.87
C THR A 101 6.14 -11.74 -17.56
N VAL A 102 6.30 -11.08 -16.41
CA VAL A 102 6.16 -11.74 -15.10
C VAL A 102 4.71 -12.16 -14.86
N VAL A 103 3.73 -11.28 -15.14
CA VAL A 103 2.31 -11.59 -14.98
C VAL A 103 1.88 -12.75 -15.86
N SER A 104 2.24 -12.72 -17.17
CA SER A 104 1.91 -13.79 -18.10
C SER A 104 2.53 -15.13 -17.68
N SER A 105 3.81 -15.11 -17.22
CA SER A 105 4.49 -16.32 -16.75
C SER A 105 3.82 -16.89 -15.51
N LEU A 106 3.48 -16.06 -14.53
CA LEU A 106 2.75 -16.48 -13.34
C LEU A 106 1.43 -17.17 -13.70
N ARG A 107 0.63 -16.55 -14.58
CA ARG A 107 -0.67 -17.12 -14.98
C ARG A 107 -0.53 -18.40 -15.79
N SER A 108 0.47 -18.47 -16.69
CA SER A 108 0.74 -19.70 -17.47
C SER A 108 1.21 -20.88 -16.61
N GLU A 109 1.88 -20.60 -15.50
CA GLU A 109 2.31 -21.61 -14.51
C GLU A 109 1.24 -21.94 -13.46
N GLY A 110 0.03 -21.36 -13.58
CA GLY A 110 -1.11 -21.67 -12.70
C GLY A 110 -1.11 -20.92 -11.36
N PHE A 111 -0.49 -19.75 -11.28
CA PHE A 111 -0.54 -18.92 -10.08
C PHE A 111 -1.95 -18.32 -9.90
N GLU A 112 -2.63 -18.68 -8.82
CA GLU A 112 -4.06 -18.35 -8.60
C GLU A 112 -4.30 -17.13 -7.70
N LEU A 113 -3.29 -16.71 -6.89
CA LEU A 113 -3.49 -15.56 -6.01
C LEU A 113 -3.68 -14.28 -6.83
N PRO A 114 -4.43 -13.29 -6.29
CA PRO A 114 -4.57 -11.99 -6.93
C PRO A 114 -3.21 -11.32 -7.13
N LEU A 115 -3.02 -10.68 -8.30
CA LEU A 115 -1.85 -9.91 -8.68
C LEU A 115 -2.21 -8.42 -8.71
N SER A 116 -1.54 -7.65 -7.89
CA SER A 116 -1.56 -6.19 -7.86
C SER A 116 -0.36 -5.65 -8.63
N ILE A 117 -0.54 -4.54 -9.33
CA ILE A 117 0.52 -3.90 -10.13
C ILE A 117 0.80 -2.50 -9.59
N ASP A 118 2.02 -2.32 -9.05
CA ASP A 118 2.53 -1.02 -8.58
C ASP A 118 3.04 -0.23 -9.80
N THR A 119 2.18 0.62 -10.33
CA THR A 119 2.49 1.51 -11.46
C THR A 119 1.65 2.78 -11.43
N THR A 120 2.22 3.87 -11.99
CA THR A 120 1.54 5.15 -12.16
C THR A 120 1.23 5.45 -13.62
N ARG A 121 1.32 4.45 -14.52
CA ARG A 121 1.15 4.61 -15.97
C ARG A 121 -0.03 3.77 -16.47
N ALA A 122 -0.93 4.39 -17.24
CA ALA A 122 -2.07 3.72 -17.83
C ALA A 122 -1.66 2.63 -18.85
N SER A 123 -0.56 2.85 -19.62
CA SER A 123 -0.08 1.88 -20.60
C SER A 123 0.40 0.59 -19.94
N VAL A 124 1.21 0.71 -18.87
CA VAL A 124 1.71 -0.41 -18.06
C VAL A 124 0.54 -1.17 -17.40
N ALA A 125 -0.40 -0.42 -16.80
CA ALA A 125 -1.58 -1.02 -16.17
C ALA A 125 -2.43 -1.80 -17.18
N ARG A 126 -2.60 -1.28 -18.41
CA ARG A 126 -3.32 -1.96 -19.49
C ARG A 126 -2.65 -3.28 -19.85
N ALA A 127 -1.33 -3.24 -20.15
CA ALA A 127 -0.58 -4.44 -20.48
C ALA A 127 -0.63 -5.51 -19.39
N ALA A 128 -0.53 -5.07 -18.12
CA ALA A 128 -0.63 -5.98 -16.98
C ALA A 128 -2.02 -6.61 -16.81
N LEU A 129 -3.09 -5.83 -16.98
CA LEU A 129 -4.47 -6.32 -16.89
C LEU A 129 -4.79 -7.30 -18.04
N GLU A 130 -4.30 -7.03 -19.26
CA GLU A 130 -4.40 -7.94 -20.41
C GLU A 130 -3.62 -9.23 -20.17
N ALA A 131 -2.49 -9.17 -19.45
CA ALA A 131 -1.70 -10.34 -19.05
C ALA A 131 -2.33 -11.14 -17.89
N GLY A 132 -3.36 -10.61 -17.21
CA GLY A 132 -4.09 -11.30 -16.14
C GLY A 132 -3.87 -10.76 -14.73
N ALA A 133 -3.46 -9.49 -14.57
CA ALA A 133 -3.46 -8.81 -13.28
C ALA A 133 -4.89 -8.51 -12.80
N ASP A 134 -5.07 -8.37 -11.50
CA ASP A 134 -6.38 -8.20 -10.86
C ASP A 134 -6.59 -6.82 -10.24
N VAL A 135 -5.51 -6.17 -9.77
CA VAL A 135 -5.55 -4.92 -8.99
C VAL A 135 -4.53 -3.93 -9.56
N ILE A 136 -4.87 -2.66 -9.58
CA ILE A 136 -3.88 -1.59 -9.84
C ILE A 136 -3.59 -0.85 -8.54
N ASN A 137 -2.29 -0.73 -8.23
CA ASN A 137 -1.76 0.00 -7.09
C ASN A 137 -1.04 1.25 -7.60
N ASP A 138 -1.69 2.41 -7.46
CA ASP A 138 -1.17 3.69 -7.95
C ASP A 138 -0.75 4.57 -6.78
N VAL A 139 0.57 4.61 -6.55
CA VAL A 139 1.18 5.44 -5.50
C VAL A 139 1.00 6.95 -5.72
N SER A 140 0.52 7.37 -6.90
CA SER A 140 0.25 8.79 -7.21
C SER A 140 -1.21 9.19 -6.97
N GLY A 141 -2.10 8.24 -6.62
CA GLY A 141 -3.52 8.52 -6.46
C GLY A 141 -4.19 9.08 -7.71
N GLY A 142 -3.74 8.69 -8.91
CA GLY A 142 -4.25 9.15 -10.20
C GLY A 142 -3.70 10.49 -10.67
N GLN A 143 -2.67 11.05 -9.99
CA GLN A 143 -2.19 12.39 -10.26
C GLN A 143 -1.09 12.46 -11.36
N LEU A 144 -0.35 11.36 -11.58
CA LEU A 144 0.74 11.35 -12.58
C LEU A 144 0.27 11.03 -13.99
N ASP A 145 -0.71 10.16 -14.14
CA ASP A 145 -1.29 9.80 -15.43
C ASP A 145 -2.82 9.85 -15.35
N PRO A 146 -3.48 10.87 -15.97
CA PRO A 146 -4.94 11.03 -15.91
C PRO A 146 -5.71 9.94 -16.64
N ASP A 147 -5.06 9.19 -17.54
CA ASP A 147 -5.68 8.10 -18.29
C ASP A 147 -5.79 6.82 -17.43
N LEU A 148 -4.99 6.72 -16.35
CA LEU A 148 -5.00 5.55 -15.47
C LEU A 148 -6.33 5.37 -14.72
N PRO A 149 -6.91 6.37 -14.04
CA PRO A 149 -8.23 6.22 -13.44
C PRO A 149 -9.34 5.91 -14.47
N ALA A 150 -9.28 6.48 -15.69
CA ALA A 150 -10.23 6.20 -16.75
C ALA A 150 -10.14 4.73 -17.23
N LEU A 151 -8.92 4.20 -17.37
CA LEU A 151 -8.70 2.78 -17.68
C LEU A 151 -9.28 1.87 -16.59
N VAL A 152 -8.99 2.17 -15.31
CA VAL A 152 -9.51 1.41 -14.18
C VAL A 152 -11.03 1.42 -14.12
N ALA A 153 -11.64 2.57 -14.41
CA ALA A 153 -13.10 2.70 -14.50
C ALA A 153 -13.68 1.81 -15.61
N GLN A 154 -13.04 1.79 -16.78
CA GLN A 154 -13.46 0.99 -17.94
C GLN A 154 -13.35 -0.52 -17.66
N VAL A 155 -12.22 -0.97 -17.12
CA VAL A 155 -11.97 -2.40 -16.84
C VAL A 155 -12.76 -2.86 -15.63
N GLY A 156 -12.93 -2.00 -14.65
CA GLY A 156 -13.69 -2.30 -13.44
C GLY A 156 -12.89 -3.06 -12.37
N CYS A 157 -11.56 -3.09 -12.43
CA CYS A 157 -10.71 -3.73 -11.42
C CYS A 157 -10.63 -2.92 -10.10
N PRO A 158 -10.24 -3.52 -8.97
CA PRO A 158 -9.87 -2.80 -7.76
C PRO A 158 -8.71 -1.83 -8.00
N TYR A 159 -8.74 -0.70 -7.31
CA TYR A 159 -7.79 0.40 -7.44
C TYR A 159 -7.32 0.90 -6.09
N ILE A 160 -6.02 0.82 -5.82
CA ILE A 160 -5.41 1.37 -4.62
C ILE A 160 -4.98 2.81 -4.91
N VAL A 161 -5.55 3.73 -4.14
CA VAL A 161 -5.30 5.18 -4.20
C VAL A 161 -4.48 5.55 -2.98
N GLN A 162 -3.23 5.94 -3.19
CA GLN A 162 -2.31 6.30 -2.11
C GLN A 162 -2.17 7.82 -1.98
N ASP A 163 -2.11 8.32 -0.74
CA ASP A 163 -1.76 9.72 -0.44
C ASP A 163 -0.39 10.07 -0.99
N TRP A 164 -0.39 10.91 -2.04
CA TRP A 164 0.80 11.31 -2.78
C TRP A 164 1.07 12.80 -2.66
N ARG A 165 2.27 13.14 -2.18
CA ARG A 165 2.70 14.52 -1.95
C ARG A 165 3.76 15.00 -2.94
N GLY A 166 3.75 14.49 -4.18
CA GLY A 166 4.61 14.96 -5.25
C GLY A 166 6.09 14.57 -5.12
N TRP A 167 6.41 13.49 -4.44
CA TRP A 167 7.79 13.03 -4.21
C TRP A 167 8.46 12.38 -5.44
N LEU A 168 7.70 11.92 -6.42
CA LEU A 168 8.25 11.46 -7.70
C LEU A 168 8.62 12.67 -8.55
N THR A 169 9.90 12.85 -8.82
CA THR A 169 10.36 13.84 -9.80
C THR A 169 9.91 13.40 -11.18
N THR A 170 9.04 14.20 -11.79
CA THR A 170 8.59 13.96 -13.16
C THR A 170 9.76 14.17 -14.12
N GLY A 171 10.15 13.12 -14.85
CA GLY A 171 11.07 13.23 -15.96
C GLY A 171 10.53 14.18 -17.06
N ALA A 172 11.36 14.51 -18.04
CA ALA A 172 11.04 15.41 -19.14
C ALA A 172 9.77 14.95 -19.89
N GLY A 173 8.61 15.53 -19.55
CA GLY A 173 7.30 15.16 -20.11
C GLY A 173 6.11 15.66 -19.31
N ALA A 174 6.28 16.04 -18.04
CA ALA A 174 5.20 16.62 -17.27
C ALA A 174 4.81 18.00 -17.78
N SER A 175 3.51 18.27 -17.95
CA SER A 175 3.03 19.58 -18.35
C SER A 175 3.43 20.66 -17.34
N SER A 176 3.68 21.90 -17.82
CA SER A 176 4.11 23.03 -16.99
C SER A 176 3.17 23.32 -15.82
N ALA A 177 1.86 23.15 -16.02
CA ALA A 177 0.84 23.32 -14.98
C ALA A 177 0.98 22.33 -13.80
N ARG A 178 1.45 21.09 -14.08
CA ARG A 178 1.71 20.09 -13.02
C ARG A 178 3.01 20.38 -12.25
N ARG A 179 4.03 21.00 -12.90
CA ARG A 179 5.24 21.45 -12.20
C ARG A 179 4.95 22.52 -11.17
N GLU A 180 4.04 23.46 -11.47
CA GLU A 180 3.64 24.50 -10.52
C GLU A 180 2.91 23.95 -9.30
N VAL A 181 2.03 22.96 -9.47
CA VAL A 181 1.34 22.30 -8.35
C VAL A 181 2.33 21.54 -7.47
N VAL A 182 3.28 20.81 -8.07
CA VAL A 182 4.32 20.06 -7.33
C VAL A 182 5.28 21.03 -6.62
N GLN A 183 5.76 22.08 -7.30
CA GLN A 183 6.63 23.10 -6.70
C GLN A 183 5.90 23.95 -5.65
N GLY A 184 4.65 24.30 -5.86
CA GLY A 184 3.83 25.03 -4.89
C GLY A 184 3.60 24.25 -3.59
N ARG A 185 3.44 22.93 -3.67
CA ARG A 185 3.31 22.05 -2.49
C ARG A 185 4.65 21.81 -1.79
N MET A 186 5.75 21.66 -2.52
CA MET A 186 7.11 21.54 -1.95
C MET A 186 7.57 22.82 -1.26
N SER A 187 7.22 24.00 -1.78
CA SER A 187 7.59 25.29 -1.18
C SER A 187 6.82 25.61 0.11
N GLN A 188 5.64 25.02 0.33
CA GLN A 188 4.92 25.13 1.60
C GLN A 188 5.49 24.24 2.71
N SER A 189 6.27 23.20 2.37
CA SER A 189 6.93 22.34 3.34
C SER A 189 8.38 22.72 3.67
N GLN A 190 8.97 23.67 2.92
CA GLN A 190 10.32 24.21 3.18
C GLN A 190 10.22 25.54 3.93
N ASN A 191 10.29 25.48 5.24
CA ASN A 191 10.47 26.68 6.05
C ASN A 191 11.88 27.25 5.76
N GLN A 192 11.95 28.51 5.27
CA GLN A 192 13.15 29.19 4.77
C GLN A 192 14.18 29.61 5.85
N ASN A 193 14.07 29.12 7.06
CA ASN A 193 15.06 29.40 8.10
C ASN A 193 15.68 28.09 8.56
N GLY A 194 16.96 27.90 8.28
CA GLY A 194 17.79 26.77 8.65
C GLY A 194 17.94 26.53 10.18
N GLN A 195 16.82 26.43 10.85
CA GLN A 195 16.68 26.05 12.25
C GLN A 195 15.93 24.73 12.31
N ASP A 196 16.44 23.82 13.08
CA ASP A 196 15.99 22.49 13.53
C ASP A 196 14.77 21.84 12.84
N PRO A 197 14.77 20.50 12.66
CA PRO A 197 13.62 19.79 12.13
C PRO A 197 12.37 20.20 12.93
N VAL A 198 11.39 20.75 12.20
CA VAL A 198 10.12 21.22 12.75
C VAL A 198 9.61 20.18 13.74
N ARG A 199 9.61 20.53 15.02
CA ARG A 199 8.81 19.85 16.03
C ARG A 199 7.38 19.93 15.55
N ILE A 200 6.83 18.78 15.12
CA ILE A 200 5.42 18.66 14.81
C ILE A 200 4.72 18.55 16.17
N ASP A 201 4.46 19.70 16.78
CA ASP A 201 3.80 19.79 18.10
C ASP A 201 2.29 19.52 18.02
N HIS A 202 1.74 19.16 16.83
CA HIS A 202 0.31 18.90 16.63
C HIS A 202 0.08 17.65 15.78
N GLU A 203 0.25 16.45 16.36
CA GLU A 203 -0.11 15.15 15.74
C GLU A 203 -1.53 15.10 15.13
N PRO A 204 -2.57 15.72 15.72
CA PRO A 204 -3.91 15.72 15.15
C PRO A 204 -4.01 16.37 13.77
N ASP A 205 -3.16 17.35 13.48
CA ASP A 205 -3.21 18.09 12.22
C ASP A 205 -2.73 17.25 11.04
N LEU A 206 -1.65 16.44 11.19
CA LEU A 206 -1.14 15.58 10.12
C LEU A 206 -2.16 14.51 9.69
N VAL A 207 -2.81 13.84 10.65
CA VAL A 207 -3.81 12.82 10.35
C VAL A 207 -4.98 13.42 9.57
N GLN A 208 -5.45 14.60 9.97
CA GLN A 208 -6.52 15.31 9.26
C GLN A 208 -6.08 15.76 7.86
N GLN A 209 -4.85 16.24 7.70
CA GLN A 209 -4.30 16.61 6.40
C GLN A 209 -4.28 15.41 5.44
N VAL A 210 -3.73 14.27 5.86
CA VAL A 210 -3.68 13.04 5.05
C VAL A 210 -5.08 12.55 4.70
N ARG A 211 -6.02 12.58 5.64
CA ARG A 211 -7.43 12.22 5.38
C ARG A 211 -8.08 13.13 4.36
N GLU A 212 -7.84 14.43 4.44
CA GLU A 212 -8.39 15.41 3.50
C GLU A 212 -7.74 15.28 2.11
N GLU A 213 -6.44 14.99 2.03
CA GLU A 213 -5.74 14.73 0.76
C GLU A 213 -6.27 13.48 0.10
N LEU A 214 -6.36 12.36 0.82
CA LEU A 214 -6.98 11.12 0.33
C LEU A 214 -8.43 11.33 -0.11
N ARG A 215 -9.22 12.11 0.63
CA ARG A 215 -10.59 12.42 0.22
C ARG A 215 -10.63 13.11 -1.14
N ARG A 216 -9.75 14.07 -1.39
CA ARG A 216 -9.65 14.78 -2.69
C ARG A 216 -9.18 13.86 -3.82
N GLU A 217 -8.21 12.98 -3.54
CA GLU A 217 -7.72 12.00 -4.51
C GLU A 217 -8.84 11.01 -4.87
N VAL A 218 -9.55 10.49 -3.88
CA VAL A 218 -10.72 9.63 -4.08
C VAL A 218 -11.82 10.34 -4.87
N GLU A 219 -12.13 11.60 -4.57
CA GLU A 219 -13.11 12.38 -5.33
C GLU A 219 -12.69 12.57 -6.79
N ALA A 220 -11.40 12.79 -7.05
CA ALA A 220 -10.87 12.92 -8.40
C ALA A 220 -11.01 11.62 -9.20
N VAL A 221 -10.68 10.46 -8.62
CA VAL A 221 -10.80 9.18 -9.33
C VAL A 221 -12.26 8.76 -9.50
N LEU A 222 -13.16 9.10 -8.56
CA LEU A 222 -14.60 8.93 -8.72
C LEU A 222 -15.15 9.78 -9.88
N ALA A 223 -14.68 11.03 -10.01
CA ALA A 223 -15.03 11.92 -11.12
C ALA A 223 -14.53 11.39 -12.46
N ALA A 224 -13.42 10.64 -12.50
CA ALA A 224 -12.92 9.93 -13.68
C ALA A 224 -13.71 8.65 -14.02
N GLY A 225 -14.72 8.29 -13.21
CA GLY A 225 -15.62 7.16 -13.46
C GLY A 225 -15.32 5.89 -12.66
N VAL A 226 -14.24 5.87 -11.84
CA VAL A 226 -13.98 4.75 -10.93
C VAL A 226 -15.15 4.62 -9.95
N ARG A 227 -15.65 3.41 -9.73
CA ARG A 227 -16.76 3.18 -8.79
C ARG A 227 -16.23 3.06 -7.36
N GLN A 228 -17.06 3.45 -6.41
CA GLN A 228 -16.75 3.39 -4.98
C GLN A 228 -16.32 1.97 -4.53
N ASP A 229 -16.93 0.94 -5.09
CA ASP A 229 -16.64 -0.47 -4.77
C ASP A 229 -15.31 -1.01 -5.36
N GLN A 230 -14.60 -0.20 -6.14
CA GLN A 230 -13.27 -0.50 -6.67
C GLN A 230 -12.15 0.07 -5.78
N ILE A 231 -12.45 1.06 -4.96
CA ILE A 231 -11.44 1.88 -4.28
C ILE A 231 -10.95 1.22 -2.98
N ILE A 232 -9.63 1.19 -2.83
CA ILE A 232 -8.87 0.89 -1.62
C ILE A 232 -8.00 2.11 -1.36
N ILE A 233 -7.87 2.57 -0.13
CA ILE A 233 -7.04 3.73 0.21
C ILE A 233 -5.76 3.31 0.95
N ASP A 234 -4.65 4.05 0.72
CA ASP A 234 -3.39 3.90 1.46
C ASP A 234 -2.95 5.27 2.00
N PRO A 235 -2.75 5.46 3.31
CA PRO A 235 -2.27 6.71 3.89
C PRO A 235 -0.82 7.06 3.51
N GLY A 236 -0.13 6.25 2.71
CA GLY A 236 1.17 6.54 2.13
C GLY A 236 2.30 6.67 3.15
N LEU A 237 2.42 5.73 4.09
CA LEU A 237 3.50 5.74 5.07
C LEU A 237 4.87 5.84 4.41
N GLY A 238 5.75 6.70 4.93
CA GLY A 238 7.12 6.91 4.44
C GLY A 238 7.23 7.70 3.14
N PHE A 239 6.13 8.01 2.46
CA PHE A 239 6.12 8.85 1.26
C PHE A 239 5.96 10.31 1.67
N SER A 240 7.01 11.13 1.48
CA SER A 240 7.08 12.54 1.91
C SER A 240 6.70 12.77 3.39
N LYS A 241 6.78 11.72 4.21
CA LYS A 241 6.49 11.71 5.64
C LYS A 241 7.72 11.22 6.38
N PRO A 242 8.70 12.10 6.72
CA PRO A 242 9.95 11.70 7.35
C PRO A 242 9.74 11.29 8.81
N GLY A 243 10.51 10.27 9.24
CA GLY A 243 10.60 9.87 10.64
C GLY A 243 9.38 9.15 11.21
N GLU A 244 9.54 8.68 12.44
CA GLU A 244 8.49 7.95 13.17
C GLU A 244 7.33 8.86 13.58
N GLY A 245 7.62 10.10 13.99
CA GLY A 245 6.63 11.07 14.47
C GLY A 245 5.57 11.46 13.43
N THR A 246 5.80 11.18 12.14
CA THR A 246 4.81 11.38 11.08
C THR A 246 4.10 10.09 10.67
N ASN A 247 4.70 8.93 10.89
CA ASN A 247 4.15 7.64 10.43
C ASN A 247 3.38 6.90 11.51
N LEU A 248 3.83 6.95 12.76
CA LEU A 248 3.13 6.29 13.87
C LEU A 248 1.73 6.87 14.14
N PRO A 249 1.51 8.21 14.10
CA PRO A 249 0.16 8.78 14.21
C PRO A 249 -0.82 8.27 13.14
N LEU A 250 -0.35 8.03 11.90
CA LEU A 250 -1.20 7.49 10.83
C LEU A 250 -1.59 6.03 11.10
N ILE A 251 -0.67 5.23 11.66
CA ILE A 251 -0.99 3.86 12.08
C ILE A 251 -1.96 3.87 13.27
N ALA A 252 -1.72 4.72 14.26
CA ALA A 252 -2.57 4.85 15.44
C ALA A 252 -3.99 5.34 15.12
N ALA A 253 -4.14 6.12 14.04
CA ALA A 253 -5.43 6.65 13.58
C ALA A 253 -6.12 5.80 12.50
N LEU A 254 -5.80 4.50 12.42
CA LEU A 254 -6.34 3.59 11.41
C LEU A 254 -7.88 3.57 11.36
N ASP A 255 -8.53 3.67 12.51
CA ASP A 255 -9.99 3.76 12.65
C ASP A 255 -10.58 4.99 11.95
N LEU A 256 -9.86 6.13 11.95
CA LEU A 256 -10.30 7.35 11.26
C LEU A 256 -10.23 7.21 9.73
N PHE A 257 -9.26 6.43 9.21
CA PHE A 257 -9.22 6.11 7.78
C PHE A 257 -10.33 5.13 7.41
N GLN A 258 -10.57 4.10 8.21
CA GLN A 258 -11.66 3.14 8.03
C GLN A 258 -13.05 3.78 8.08
N ALA A 259 -13.23 4.84 8.87
CA ALA A 259 -14.47 5.60 8.94
C ALA A 259 -14.87 6.25 7.60
N SER A 260 -13.96 6.34 6.63
CA SER A 260 -14.27 6.74 5.25
C SER A 260 -15.14 5.73 4.50
N GLY A 261 -15.21 4.48 4.99
CA GLY A 261 -15.95 3.38 4.37
C GLY A 261 -15.19 2.64 3.29
N TYR A 262 -13.92 2.96 3.05
CA TYR A 262 -13.04 2.25 2.12
C TYR A 262 -12.16 1.23 2.85
N PRO A 263 -11.79 0.10 2.20
CA PRO A 263 -10.70 -0.75 2.65
C PRO A 263 -9.39 0.03 2.76
N VAL A 264 -8.59 -0.23 3.80
CA VAL A 264 -7.33 0.49 4.05
C VAL A 264 -6.15 -0.45 3.90
N LEU A 265 -5.24 -0.14 2.97
CA LEU A 265 -3.92 -0.77 2.84
C LEU A 265 -2.90 -0.01 3.68
N VAL A 266 -1.98 -0.74 4.32
CA VAL A 266 -0.88 -0.12 5.10
C VAL A 266 0.45 -0.75 4.71
N GLY A 267 1.37 0.05 4.17
CA GLY A 267 2.71 -0.37 3.77
C GLY A 267 3.81 0.19 4.66
N ALA A 268 4.13 -0.46 5.78
CA ALA A 268 5.19 -0.03 6.70
C ALA A 268 6.56 -0.67 6.42
N SER A 269 6.59 -1.82 5.71
CA SER A 269 7.71 -2.73 5.62
C SER A 269 9.02 -2.09 5.14
N ARG A 270 10.09 -2.26 5.91
CA ARG A 270 11.48 -1.84 5.65
C ARG A 270 11.66 -0.33 5.43
N LYS A 271 10.64 0.50 5.71
CA LYS A 271 10.70 1.95 5.55
C LYS A 271 11.62 2.59 6.58
N ARG A 272 12.17 3.77 6.25
CA ARG A 272 13.19 4.45 7.06
C ARG A 272 12.73 4.73 8.49
N PHE A 273 11.48 5.11 8.69
CA PHE A 273 10.96 5.42 10.03
C PHE A 273 11.04 4.22 11.01
N ILE A 274 11.11 2.97 10.49
CA ILE A 274 11.35 1.77 11.32
C ILE A 274 12.75 1.81 11.96
N VAL A 275 13.74 2.30 11.21
CA VAL A 275 15.10 2.49 11.73
C VAL A 275 15.11 3.59 12.79
N ASP A 276 14.43 4.73 12.47
CA ASP A 276 14.33 5.87 13.39
C ASP A 276 13.66 5.47 14.73
N MET A 277 12.62 4.60 14.68
CA MET A 277 12.00 4.03 15.88
C MET A 277 12.98 3.23 16.73
N ALA A 278 13.77 2.38 16.10
CA ALA A 278 14.70 1.51 16.81
C ALA A 278 15.85 2.33 17.43
N ASP A 279 16.39 3.30 16.72
CA ASP A 279 17.45 4.19 17.20
C ASP A 279 17.00 4.98 18.44
N ARG A 280 15.75 5.42 18.46
CA ARG A 280 15.18 6.14 19.61
C ARG A 280 14.93 5.25 20.82
N PHE A 281 14.53 4.00 20.62
CA PHE A 281 14.21 3.06 21.70
C PHE A 281 15.44 2.39 22.29
N GLY A 282 16.51 2.22 21.51
CA GLY A 282 17.66 1.38 21.82
C GLY A 282 18.66 1.96 22.83
N GLY A 283 18.62 3.25 23.17
CA GLY A 283 19.49 3.90 24.15
C GLY A 283 20.90 3.33 24.19
N SER A 284 21.83 3.90 23.52
CA SER A 284 23.31 3.79 23.47
C SER A 284 24.06 2.45 23.73
N ALA A 285 23.42 1.41 24.26
CA ALA A 285 24.17 0.21 24.71
C ALA A 285 23.85 -1.10 23.95
N ALA A 286 22.79 -1.16 23.13
CA ALA A 286 22.30 -2.43 22.59
C ALA A 286 22.19 -2.49 21.06
N MET A 287 22.40 -1.39 20.34
CA MET A 287 22.33 -1.39 18.86
C MET A 287 23.74 -1.34 18.27
N PRO A 288 24.05 -2.17 17.25
CA PRO A 288 25.29 -2.02 16.50
C PRO A 288 25.39 -0.62 15.89
N GLU A 289 26.58 -0.03 15.79
CA GLU A 289 26.82 1.25 15.10
C GLU A 289 26.29 1.29 13.66
N THR A 290 25.97 0.15 13.05
CA THR A 290 25.43 -0.03 11.72
C THR A 290 23.92 0.08 11.64
N GLY A 291 23.19 0.34 12.74
CA GLY A 291 21.74 0.38 12.79
C GLY A 291 21.07 -1.01 12.69
N LEU A 292 19.74 -1.05 12.47
CA LEU A 292 18.98 -2.29 12.32
C LEU A 292 19.40 -3.08 11.08
N THR A 293 19.73 -4.37 11.28
CA THR A 293 19.88 -5.32 10.18
C THR A 293 18.58 -5.48 9.40
N LEU A 294 18.64 -6.08 8.22
CA LEU A 294 17.44 -6.38 7.42
C LEU A 294 16.44 -7.23 8.23
N ALA A 295 16.92 -8.29 8.89
CA ALA A 295 16.11 -9.14 9.76
C ALA A 295 15.53 -8.36 10.96
N GLY A 296 16.27 -7.40 11.52
CA GLY A 296 15.76 -6.51 12.56
C GLY A 296 14.63 -5.61 12.06
N ARG A 297 14.74 -5.05 10.85
CA ARG A 297 13.66 -4.27 10.21
C ARG A 297 12.42 -5.12 9.94
N ASP A 298 12.61 -6.36 9.50
CA ASP A 298 11.52 -7.30 9.27
C ASP A 298 10.82 -7.68 10.58
N ALA A 299 11.56 -7.85 11.68
CA ALA A 299 11.00 -8.11 13.01
C ALA A 299 10.16 -6.93 13.54
N VAL A 300 10.64 -5.68 13.40
CA VAL A 300 9.86 -4.49 13.77
C VAL A 300 8.63 -4.36 12.86
N THR A 301 8.77 -4.63 11.56
CA THR A 301 7.64 -4.67 10.62
C THR A 301 6.58 -5.66 11.08
N ALA A 302 6.98 -6.87 11.51
CA ALA A 302 6.05 -7.88 12.01
C ALA A 302 5.31 -7.40 13.26
N GLY A 303 6.00 -6.72 14.19
CA GLY A 303 5.34 -6.08 15.33
C GLY A 303 4.24 -5.08 14.91
N LEU A 304 4.56 -4.18 13.97
CA LEU A 304 3.58 -3.24 13.41
C LEU A 304 2.44 -3.96 12.68
N THR A 305 2.74 -5.04 11.95
CA THR A 305 1.72 -5.87 11.27
C THR A 305 0.70 -6.42 12.26
N ALA A 306 1.11 -6.87 13.45
CA ALA A 306 0.18 -7.35 14.47
C ALA A 306 -0.78 -6.24 14.93
N LEU A 307 -0.27 -5.04 15.21
CA LEU A 307 -1.08 -3.89 15.62
C LEU A 307 -2.04 -3.42 14.51
N ILE A 308 -1.55 -3.35 13.27
CA ILE A 308 -2.36 -2.99 12.10
C ILE A 308 -3.47 -4.02 11.85
N ALA A 309 -3.18 -5.30 12.02
CA ALA A 309 -4.17 -6.37 11.87
C ALA A 309 -5.20 -6.37 13.01
N GLU A 310 -4.79 -6.07 14.23
CA GLU A 310 -5.68 -5.84 15.36
C GLU A 310 -6.59 -4.63 15.08
N GLY A 311 -6.03 -3.51 14.59
CA GLY A 311 -6.78 -2.35 14.13
C GLY A 311 -7.72 -2.63 12.95
N GLY A 312 -7.52 -3.74 12.21
CA GLY A 312 -8.42 -4.25 11.16
C GLY A 312 -8.27 -3.57 9.81
N ALA A 313 -7.06 -3.19 9.44
CA ALA A 313 -6.75 -2.82 8.07
C ALA A 313 -7.22 -3.90 7.08
N TRP A 314 -7.49 -3.51 5.84
CA TRP A 314 -7.81 -4.47 4.77
C TRP A 314 -6.60 -5.36 4.46
N ALA A 315 -5.41 -4.75 4.27
CA ALA A 315 -4.19 -5.48 4.00
C ALA A 315 -2.96 -4.76 4.59
N VAL A 316 -1.89 -5.54 4.79
CA VAL A 316 -0.53 -5.06 5.04
C VAL A 316 0.37 -5.43 3.87
N ARG A 317 1.18 -4.48 3.38
CA ARG A 317 2.13 -4.68 2.28
C ARG A 317 3.53 -4.87 2.84
N VAL A 318 4.12 -6.06 2.63
CA VAL A 318 5.37 -6.50 3.28
C VAL A 318 6.33 -7.20 2.33
N HIS A 319 7.64 -7.14 2.62
CA HIS A 319 8.67 -7.85 1.87
C HIS A 319 8.98 -9.25 2.43
N GLU A 320 8.77 -9.46 3.74
CA GLU A 320 9.01 -10.74 4.41
C GLU A 320 7.65 -11.32 4.84
N ILE A 321 7.33 -12.54 4.38
CA ILE A 321 6.00 -13.12 4.56
C ILE A 321 5.87 -13.89 5.87
N SER A 322 6.82 -14.76 6.18
CA SER A 322 6.69 -15.75 7.26
C SER A 322 6.46 -15.14 8.64
N GLY A 323 7.29 -14.18 9.04
CA GLY A 323 7.16 -13.49 10.32
C GLY A 323 5.91 -12.60 10.37
N ASN A 324 5.63 -11.90 9.26
CA ASN A 324 4.44 -11.04 9.15
C ASN A 324 3.14 -11.86 9.15
N ARG A 325 3.14 -13.08 8.60
CA ARG A 325 1.99 -13.98 8.73
C ARG A 325 1.71 -14.35 10.18
N GLY A 326 2.74 -14.68 10.96
CA GLY A 326 2.59 -14.97 12.40
C GLY A 326 2.00 -13.77 13.15
N ALA A 327 2.54 -12.59 12.89
CA ALA A 327 2.07 -11.33 13.47
C ALA A 327 0.61 -11.01 13.09
N LEU A 328 0.26 -11.18 11.82
CA LEU A 328 -1.12 -11.00 11.32
C LEU A 328 -2.11 -11.94 12.02
N ILE A 329 -1.75 -13.21 12.20
CA ILE A 329 -2.59 -14.17 12.90
C ILE A 329 -2.83 -13.71 14.35
N ALA A 330 -1.78 -13.27 15.06
CA ALA A 330 -1.90 -12.81 16.44
C ALA A 330 -2.82 -11.57 16.54
N GLY A 331 -2.61 -10.55 15.71
CA GLY A 331 -3.45 -9.34 15.69
C GLY A 331 -4.91 -9.62 15.32
N ALA A 332 -5.14 -10.42 14.28
CA ALA A 332 -6.50 -10.79 13.86
C ALA A 332 -7.26 -11.57 14.94
N ARG A 333 -6.59 -12.47 15.69
CA ARG A 333 -7.21 -13.23 16.78
C ARG A 333 -7.51 -12.35 17.97
N LEU A 334 -6.64 -11.40 18.31
CA LEU A 334 -6.90 -10.43 19.37
C LEU A 334 -8.14 -9.59 19.04
N ARG A 335 -8.20 -9.03 17.82
CA ARG A 335 -9.37 -8.28 17.33
C ARG A 335 -10.68 -9.09 17.42
N GLU A 336 -10.64 -10.36 17.04
CA GLU A 336 -11.83 -11.24 17.12
C GLU A 336 -12.29 -11.42 18.58
N TYR A 337 -11.34 -11.55 19.50
CA TYR A 337 -11.63 -11.69 20.92
C TYR A 337 -12.31 -10.43 21.49
N ASP A 338 -11.78 -9.25 21.18
CA ASP A 338 -12.31 -7.98 21.66
C ASP A 338 -13.73 -7.69 21.11
N ARG A 339 -13.97 -7.99 19.83
CA ARG A 339 -15.32 -7.92 19.25
C ARG A 339 -16.34 -8.84 19.94
N ARG A 340 -15.91 -10.02 20.40
CA ARG A 340 -16.79 -10.94 21.15
C ARG A 340 -17.10 -10.43 22.55
N LYS A 341 -16.10 -9.86 23.24
CA LYS A 341 -16.25 -9.26 24.55
C LYS A 341 -17.28 -8.11 24.52
N THR A 342 -17.11 -7.15 23.62
CA THR A 342 -18.04 -6.05 23.46
C THR A 342 -19.47 -6.51 23.15
N ARG A 343 -19.66 -7.55 22.33
CA ARG A 343 -21.00 -8.11 22.07
C ARG A 343 -21.66 -8.75 23.29
N ASN A 344 -20.89 -9.29 24.21
CA ASN A 344 -21.41 -9.92 25.43
C ASN A 344 -21.71 -8.91 26.54
N GLU A 345 -21.02 -7.75 26.54
CA GLU A 345 -21.27 -6.66 27.49
C GLU A 345 -22.50 -5.80 27.13
N VAL A 346 -22.99 -5.88 25.88
CA VAL A 346 -24.17 -5.12 25.38
C VAL A 346 -25.47 -5.98 25.50
N LYS A 347 -25.36 -7.25 25.86
CA LYS A 347 -26.51 -8.13 26.18
C LYS A 347 -26.76 -8.21 27.68
#